data_ac4d6df8e23d14c03ccebc3bc45683ba
#
_entry.id   ac4d6df8e23d14c03ccebc3bc45683ba
#
_cell.length_a   1.000
_cell.length_b   1.000
_cell.length_c   1.000
_cell.angle_alpha   90.00
_cell.angle_beta   90.00
_cell.angle_gamma   90.00
#
_symmetry.space_group_name_H-M   'P 1'
#
loop_
_entity.id
_entity.type
_entity.pdbx_description
1 polymer ?
#
loop_
_entity_poly.entity_id
_entity_poly.type
_entity_poly.pdbx_seq_one_letter_code
_entity_poly.pdbx_strand_id
1 'polypeptide(L)'
;MIDLRSLHLNDALALLDHDKLTLPDVEFGAQGYLQAVIDKLSELSLKDPLTGLSNRRFFQNILGREIEVVTRSGEPALLLMLDIDHFKYVNDTYGHPTGDSVLKMIAKTLSTCIRPMDTLARFGGEEFVMILPSCQGHYGQQVAERIRQSVGELVIPVSPEINIKVTISIGGAYAPRWVRSTPELWVDRADIELYRAKREGRNRVCIDPQPVLSVSAEEKSLLFGPLSLGDPAWIESLTGECGSSGSITNRVN
;
A
#
# COMPACT_ATOMS: atom_id res chain seq x y z
N MET A 1 -27.89 29.33 -10.45
CA MET A 1 -28.71 28.12 -10.23
C MET A 1 -28.46 27.21 -11.42
N ILE A 2 -28.01 25.95 -11.17
CA ILE A 2 -27.75 25.00 -12.27
C ILE A 2 -29.06 24.38 -12.68
N ASP A 3 -29.40 24.46 -13.99
CA ASP A 3 -30.57 23.79 -14.52
C ASP A 3 -30.21 22.36 -14.91
N LEU A 4 -30.67 21.39 -14.11
CA LEU A 4 -30.43 19.96 -14.34
C LEU A 4 -30.99 19.45 -15.68
N ARG A 5 -31.99 20.12 -16.22
CA ARG A 5 -32.63 19.72 -17.51
C ARG A 5 -31.76 20.04 -18.72
N SER A 6 -30.78 20.95 -18.54
CA SER A 6 -29.79 21.27 -19.58
C SER A 6 -28.62 20.32 -19.64
N LEU A 7 -28.49 19.40 -18.68
CA LEU A 7 -27.41 18.45 -18.58
C LEU A 7 -27.81 17.10 -19.24
N HIS A 8 -26.90 16.51 -20.01
CA HIS A 8 -27.10 15.20 -20.61
C HIS A 8 -26.77 14.08 -19.62
N LEU A 9 -27.63 13.83 -18.62
CA LEU A 9 -27.43 12.83 -17.57
C LEU A 9 -28.06 11.48 -17.88
N ASN A 10 -28.74 11.31 -18.99
CA ASN A 10 -29.51 10.11 -19.30
C ASN A 10 -28.66 8.82 -19.24
N ASP A 11 -27.47 8.82 -19.84
CA ASP A 11 -26.58 7.66 -19.85
C ASP A 11 -26.02 7.35 -18.46
N ALA A 12 -25.67 8.40 -17.70
CA ALA A 12 -25.22 8.27 -16.32
C ALA A 12 -26.30 7.69 -15.41
N LEU A 13 -27.54 8.18 -15.54
CA LEU A 13 -28.68 7.67 -14.77
C LEU A 13 -29.05 6.24 -15.17
N ALA A 14 -28.98 5.89 -16.45
CA ALA A 14 -29.22 4.53 -16.92
C ALA A 14 -28.21 3.53 -16.35
N LEU A 15 -26.92 3.92 -16.22
CA LEU A 15 -25.89 3.11 -15.57
C LEU A 15 -26.19 2.91 -14.09
N LEU A 16 -26.61 3.96 -13.38
CA LEU A 16 -26.93 3.89 -11.95
C LEU A 16 -28.19 3.05 -11.68
N ASP A 17 -29.19 3.12 -12.54
CA ASP A 17 -30.43 2.34 -12.45
C ASP A 17 -30.16 0.84 -12.70
N HIS A 18 -29.31 0.52 -13.67
CA HIS A 18 -28.90 -0.85 -13.95
C HIS A 18 -28.29 -1.55 -12.71
N ASP A 19 -27.49 -0.83 -11.94
CA ASP A 19 -26.86 -1.34 -10.71
C ASP A 19 -27.72 -1.16 -9.45
N LYS A 20 -28.99 -0.75 -9.60
CA LYS A 20 -29.95 -0.52 -8.50
C LYS A 20 -29.45 0.45 -7.42
N LEU A 21 -28.64 1.43 -7.81
CA LEU A 21 -28.15 2.46 -6.92
C LEU A 21 -29.22 3.54 -6.75
N THR A 22 -29.72 3.68 -5.52
CA THR A 22 -30.69 4.75 -5.20
C THR A 22 -29.99 6.09 -5.17
N LEU A 23 -30.51 7.03 -5.96
CA LEU A 23 -30.11 8.44 -5.90
C LEU A 23 -30.98 9.18 -4.84
N PRO A 24 -30.42 10.21 -4.18
CA PRO A 24 -31.23 11.06 -3.32
C PRO A 24 -32.27 11.82 -4.14
N ASP A 25 -33.40 12.13 -3.52
CA ASP A 25 -34.44 12.94 -4.16
C ASP A 25 -33.90 14.33 -4.54
N VAL A 26 -34.43 14.88 -5.64
CA VAL A 26 -34.06 16.21 -6.18
C VAL A 26 -34.30 17.35 -5.16
N GLU A 27 -35.03 17.07 -4.09
CA GLU A 27 -35.30 18.00 -2.98
C GLU A 27 -34.03 18.52 -2.27
N PHE A 28 -32.90 17.80 -2.38
CA PHE A 28 -31.59 18.26 -1.86
C PHE A 28 -30.92 19.38 -2.69
N GLY A 29 -31.61 19.90 -3.70
CA GLY A 29 -31.10 20.91 -4.62
C GLY A 29 -30.21 20.34 -5.73
N ALA A 30 -30.11 21.07 -6.84
CA ALA A 30 -29.42 20.64 -8.05
C ALA A 30 -27.93 20.26 -7.81
N GLN A 31 -27.25 21.00 -6.94
CA GLN A 31 -25.84 20.74 -6.63
C GLN A 31 -25.66 19.43 -5.84
N GLY A 32 -26.50 19.20 -4.82
CA GLY A 32 -26.44 17.96 -4.02
C GLY A 32 -26.77 16.74 -4.86
N TYR A 33 -27.76 16.84 -5.75
CA TYR A 33 -28.11 15.78 -6.68
C TYR A 33 -26.96 15.42 -7.63
N LEU A 34 -26.32 16.44 -8.26
CA LEU A 34 -25.17 16.23 -9.14
C LEU A 34 -23.98 15.62 -8.39
N GLN A 35 -23.71 16.08 -7.18
CA GLN A 35 -22.65 15.50 -6.36
C GLN A 35 -22.92 14.00 -6.09
N ALA A 36 -24.14 13.65 -5.72
CA ALA A 36 -24.53 12.26 -5.51
C ALA A 36 -24.38 11.39 -6.78
N VAL A 37 -24.75 11.92 -7.95
CA VAL A 37 -24.54 11.22 -9.24
C VAL A 37 -23.05 11.00 -9.48
N ILE A 38 -22.21 12.02 -9.29
CA ILE A 38 -20.74 11.93 -9.45
C ILE A 38 -20.14 10.89 -8.47
N ASP A 39 -20.56 10.94 -7.20
CA ASP A 39 -20.06 10.03 -6.18
C ASP A 39 -20.41 8.57 -6.51
N LYS A 40 -21.64 8.33 -6.97
CA LYS A 40 -22.10 7.00 -7.38
C LYS A 40 -21.38 6.50 -8.64
N LEU A 41 -21.21 7.33 -9.65
CA LEU A 41 -20.43 6.97 -10.84
C LEU A 41 -18.96 6.69 -10.48
N SER A 42 -18.40 7.44 -9.56
CA SER A 42 -17.05 7.19 -9.04
C SER A 42 -16.98 5.86 -8.30
N GLU A 43 -17.98 5.52 -7.49
CA GLU A 43 -18.07 4.23 -6.82
C GLU A 43 -18.10 3.07 -7.83
N LEU A 44 -18.96 3.14 -8.84
CA LEU A 44 -19.01 2.15 -9.93
C LEU A 44 -17.68 2.02 -10.67
N SER A 45 -17.00 3.13 -10.91
CA SER A 45 -15.70 3.14 -11.61
C SER A 45 -14.54 2.61 -10.79
N LEU A 46 -14.61 2.65 -9.45
CA LEU A 46 -13.49 2.37 -8.53
C LEU A 46 -13.68 1.09 -7.71
N LYS A 47 -14.83 0.44 -7.80
CA LYS A 47 -15.14 -0.82 -7.10
C LYS A 47 -15.15 -2.02 -8.06
N ASP A 48 -14.88 -3.19 -7.52
CA ASP A 48 -15.09 -4.47 -8.19
C ASP A 48 -16.54 -4.93 -7.95
N PRO A 49 -17.32 -5.16 -8.99
CA PRO A 49 -18.76 -5.44 -8.84
C PRO A 49 -19.06 -6.79 -8.18
N LEU A 50 -18.13 -7.76 -8.25
CA LEU A 50 -18.32 -9.07 -7.65
C LEU A 50 -18.07 -9.06 -6.14
N THR A 51 -16.99 -8.42 -5.72
CA THR A 51 -16.50 -8.49 -4.33
C THR A 51 -16.81 -7.24 -3.51
N GLY A 52 -17.15 -6.12 -4.14
CA GLY A 52 -17.35 -4.80 -3.49
C GLY A 52 -16.06 -4.14 -3.03
N LEU A 53 -14.92 -4.79 -3.19
CA LEU A 53 -13.60 -4.22 -2.89
C LEU A 53 -13.24 -3.12 -3.88
N SER A 54 -12.19 -2.38 -3.61
CA SER A 54 -11.61 -1.51 -4.62
C SER A 54 -11.11 -2.32 -5.81
N ASN A 55 -11.17 -1.73 -7.00
CA ASN A 55 -10.66 -2.38 -8.21
C ASN A 55 -9.21 -2.00 -8.50
N ARG A 56 -8.63 -2.59 -9.54
CA ARG A 56 -7.26 -2.32 -9.99
C ARG A 56 -6.98 -0.84 -10.26
N ARG A 57 -7.96 -0.10 -10.82
CA ARG A 57 -7.80 1.34 -11.12
C ARG A 57 -7.64 2.17 -9.84
N PHE A 58 -8.48 1.92 -8.84
CA PHE A 58 -8.36 2.57 -7.54
C PHE A 58 -7.02 2.26 -6.89
N PHE A 59 -6.62 0.98 -6.89
CA PHE A 59 -5.34 0.56 -6.34
C PHE A 59 -4.14 1.29 -6.97
N GLN A 60 -4.11 1.42 -8.30
CA GLN A 60 -3.02 2.13 -9.00
C GLN A 60 -2.92 3.59 -8.58
N ASN A 61 -4.05 4.27 -8.37
CA ASN A 61 -4.06 5.66 -7.89
C ASN A 61 -3.50 5.77 -6.46
N ILE A 62 -3.86 4.85 -5.57
CA ILE A 62 -3.35 4.84 -4.19
C ILE A 62 -1.86 4.49 -4.16
N LEU A 63 -1.44 3.53 -4.97
CA LEU A 63 -0.04 3.09 -5.04
C LEU A 63 0.92 4.26 -5.35
N GLY A 64 0.57 5.10 -6.34
CA GLY A 64 1.37 6.28 -6.69
C GLY A 64 1.46 7.29 -5.53
N ARG A 65 0.33 7.55 -4.85
CA ARG A 65 0.30 8.43 -3.67
C ARG A 65 1.13 7.90 -2.52
N GLU A 66 1.05 6.59 -2.25
CA GLU A 66 1.78 5.97 -1.14
C GLU A 66 3.29 6.03 -1.34
N ILE A 67 3.78 5.85 -2.56
CA ILE A 67 5.20 6.03 -2.88
C ILE A 67 5.65 7.47 -2.58
N GLU A 68 4.85 8.47 -2.91
CA GLU A 68 5.15 9.86 -2.58
C GLU A 68 5.18 10.11 -1.06
N VAL A 69 4.26 9.48 -0.31
CA VAL A 69 4.23 9.55 1.16
C VAL A 69 5.50 8.93 1.73
N VAL A 70 5.86 7.71 1.32
CA VAL A 70 7.10 7.02 1.76
C VAL A 70 8.34 7.85 1.45
N THR A 71 8.39 8.45 0.26
CA THR A 71 9.53 9.28 -0.15
C THR A 71 9.70 10.53 0.72
N ARG A 72 8.58 11.13 1.15
CA ARG A 72 8.60 12.37 1.97
C ARG A 72 8.77 12.10 3.45
N SER A 73 8.07 11.08 3.97
CA SER A 73 8.05 10.80 5.42
C SER A 73 9.17 9.86 5.87
N GLY A 74 9.69 9.02 4.96
CA GLY A 74 10.58 7.92 5.31
C GLY A 74 9.89 6.76 6.03
N GLU A 75 8.57 6.85 6.27
CA GLU A 75 7.78 5.79 6.90
C GLU A 75 7.64 4.61 5.94
N PRO A 76 7.87 3.36 6.40
CA PRO A 76 7.78 2.21 5.53
C PRO A 76 6.33 1.89 5.18
N ALA A 77 6.08 1.51 3.93
CA ALA A 77 4.83 0.90 3.51
C ALA A 77 5.10 -0.48 2.90
N LEU A 78 4.19 -1.42 3.11
CA LEU A 78 4.26 -2.79 2.58
C LEU A 78 3.16 -3.00 1.54
N LEU A 79 3.56 -3.46 0.37
CA LEU A 79 2.66 -3.99 -0.66
C LEU A 79 2.61 -5.50 -0.52
N LEU A 80 1.40 -6.05 -0.48
CA LEU A 80 1.13 -7.48 -0.54
C LEU A 80 0.37 -7.79 -1.83
N MET A 81 0.83 -8.80 -2.57
CA MET A 81 0.10 -9.45 -3.65
C MET A 81 -0.32 -10.85 -3.19
N LEU A 82 -1.58 -11.16 -3.42
CA LEU A 82 -2.23 -12.36 -2.90
C LEU A 82 -2.91 -13.10 -4.06
N ASP A 83 -2.79 -14.42 -4.09
CA ASP A 83 -3.40 -15.24 -5.14
C ASP A 83 -3.98 -16.52 -4.53
N ILE A 84 -5.20 -16.87 -4.93
CA ILE A 84 -5.91 -18.05 -4.41
C ILE A 84 -5.30 -19.30 -5.03
N ASP A 85 -4.74 -20.16 -4.20
CA ASP A 85 -4.11 -21.38 -4.67
C ASP A 85 -5.13 -22.32 -5.34
N HIS A 86 -4.79 -22.78 -6.55
CA HIS A 86 -5.59 -23.73 -7.32
C HIS A 86 -7.02 -23.24 -7.65
N PHE A 87 -7.25 -21.93 -7.76
CA PHE A 87 -8.58 -21.39 -8.03
C PHE A 87 -9.20 -21.91 -9.33
N LYS A 88 -8.38 -22.12 -10.37
CA LYS A 88 -8.82 -22.72 -11.61
C LYS A 88 -9.43 -24.11 -11.37
N TYR A 89 -8.84 -24.94 -10.50
CA TYR A 89 -9.38 -26.25 -10.16
C TYR A 89 -10.79 -26.13 -9.51
N VAL A 90 -11.00 -25.13 -8.67
CA VAL A 90 -12.33 -24.86 -8.09
C VAL A 90 -13.35 -24.55 -9.18
N ASN A 91 -13.01 -23.67 -10.13
CA ASN A 91 -13.88 -23.33 -11.24
C ASN A 91 -14.18 -24.55 -12.15
N ASP A 92 -13.14 -25.31 -12.49
CA ASP A 92 -13.26 -26.45 -13.38
C ASP A 92 -14.06 -27.61 -12.75
N THR A 93 -14.01 -27.75 -11.40
CA THR A 93 -14.68 -28.84 -10.68
C THR A 93 -16.11 -28.48 -10.25
N TYR A 94 -16.31 -27.24 -9.75
CA TYR A 94 -17.58 -26.84 -9.12
C TYR A 94 -18.32 -25.73 -9.88
N GLY A 95 -17.77 -25.27 -11.00
CA GLY A 95 -18.33 -24.23 -11.85
C GLY A 95 -18.03 -22.79 -11.37
N HIS A 96 -18.14 -21.85 -12.29
CA HIS A 96 -17.89 -20.41 -12.04
C HIS A 96 -18.73 -19.80 -10.91
N PRO A 97 -20.03 -20.18 -10.71
CA PRO A 97 -20.80 -19.63 -9.59
C PRO A 97 -20.21 -19.97 -8.22
N THR A 98 -19.58 -21.17 -8.09
CA THR A 98 -18.86 -21.54 -6.88
C THR A 98 -17.59 -20.72 -6.73
N GLY A 99 -16.83 -20.51 -7.81
CA GLY A 99 -15.67 -19.62 -7.82
C GLY A 99 -16.01 -18.20 -7.38
N ASP A 100 -17.11 -17.65 -7.87
CA ASP A 100 -17.62 -16.33 -7.45
C ASP A 100 -17.96 -16.29 -5.97
N SER A 101 -18.52 -17.36 -5.41
CA SER A 101 -18.79 -17.47 -3.98
C SER A 101 -17.49 -17.51 -3.17
N VAL A 102 -16.48 -18.26 -3.64
CA VAL A 102 -15.14 -18.29 -3.05
C VAL A 102 -14.54 -16.89 -3.02
N LEU A 103 -14.54 -16.17 -4.14
CA LEU A 103 -14.02 -14.80 -4.23
C LEU A 103 -14.70 -13.84 -3.25
N LYS A 104 -16.04 -13.89 -3.14
CA LYS A 104 -16.80 -13.07 -2.19
C LYS A 104 -16.45 -13.38 -0.74
N MET A 105 -16.35 -14.65 -0.38
CA MET A 105 -16.01 -15.06 0.98
C MET A 105 -14.58 -14.67 1.36
N ILE A 106 -13.64 -14.87 0.45
CA ILE A 106 -12.24 -14.44 0.66
C ILE A 106 -12.19 -12.92 0.79
N ALA A 107 -12.80 -12.14 -0.10
CA ALA A 107 -12.84 -10.69 -0.01
C ALA A 107 -13.36 -10.19 1.35
N LYS A 108 -14.43 -10.81 1.86
CA LYS A 108 -14.97 -10.53 3.19
C LYS A 108 -13.96 -10.87 4.29
N THR A 109 -13.32 -12.02 4.23
CA THR A 109 -12.30 -12.44 5.21
C THR A 109 -11.12 -11.49 5.20
N LEU A 110 -10.58 -11.14 4.02
CA LEU A 110 -9.49 -10.20 3.87
C LEU A 110 -9.82 -8.84 4.49
N SER A 111 -11.06 -8.34 4.28
CA SER A 111 -11.52 -7.06 4.84
C SER A 111 -11.52 -7.05 6.38
N THR A 112 -11.69 -8.19 7.04
CA THR A 112 -11.62 -8.28 8.51
C THR A 112 -10.19 -8.31 9.05
N CYS A 113 -9.22 -8.58 8.17
CA CYS A 113 -7.80 -8.69 8.54
C CYS A 113 -7.03 -7.37 8.44
N ILE A 114 -7.64 -6.30 7.97
CA ILE A 114 -6.97 -5.02 7.69
C ILE A 114 -7.51 -3.89 8.56
N ARG A 115 -6.72 -2.81 8.65
CA ARG A 115 -7.10 -1.58 9.35
C ARG A 115 -7.84 -0.62 8.40
N PRO A 116 -8.59 0.37 8.91
CA PRO A 116 -9.26 1.37 8.08
C PRO A 116 -8.33 2.17 7.16
N MET A 117 -7.06 2.31 7.52
CA MET A 117 -6.04 3.01 6.71
C MET A 117 -5.42 2.14 5.63
N ASP A 118 -5.55 0.82 5.74
CA ASP A 118 -5.00 -0.11 4.76
C ASP A 118 -5.90 -0.12 3.50
N THR A 119 -5.29 -0.31 2.35
CA THR A 119 -6.02 -0.43 1.10
C THR A 119 -6.08 -1.88 0.68
N LEU A 120 -7.29 -2.37 0.37
CA LEU A 120 -7.54 -3.69 -0.18
C LEU A 120 -8.27 -3.56 -1.51
N ALA A 121 -7.76 -4.25 -2.54
CA ALA A 121 -8.36 -4.26 -3.86
C ALA A 121 -8.31 -5.64 -4.50
N ARG A 122 -9.25 -5.91 -5.41
CA ARG A 122 -9.16 -7.02 -6.34
C ARG A 122 -8.39 -6.56 -7.58
N PHE A 123 -7.28 -7.22 -7.86
CA PHE A 123 -6.34 -6.81 -8.91
C PHE A 123 -6.61 -7.53 -10.24
N GLY A 124 -7.02 -8.78 -10.19
CA GLY A 124 -7.31 -9.65 -11.32
C GLY A 124 -8.37 -10.70 -10.96
N GLY A 125 -8.49 -11.76 -11.76
CA GLY A 125 -9.47 -12.81 -11.58
C GLY A 125 -9.50 -13.39 -10.16
N GLU A 126 -8.38 -13.96 -9.72
CA GLU A 126 -8.17 -14.60 -8.42
C GLU A 126 -7.14 -13.87 -7.54
N GLU A 127 -6.71 -12.68 -8.00
CA GLU A 127 -5.65 -11.90 -7.40
C GLU A 127 -6.21 -10.74 -6.58
N PHE A 128 -5.68 -10.56 -5.39
CA PHE A 128 -5.94 -9.44 -4.50
C PHE A 128 -4.64 -8.71 -4.18
N VAL A 129 -4.76 -7.44 -3.83
CA VAL A 129 -3.62 -6.62 -3.45
C VAL A 129 -3.95 -5.79 -2.22
N MET A 130 -2.93 -5.55 -1.40
CA MET A 130 -3.06 -4.70 -0.22
C MET A 130 -1.88 -3.73 -0.13
N ILE A 131 -2.17 -2.51 0.30
CA ILE A 131 -1.14 -1.55 0.72
C ILE A 131 -1.34 -1.31 2.21
N LEU A 132 -0.29 -1.52 2.98
CA LEU A 132 -0.23 -1.31 4.42
C LEU A 132 0.69 -0.11 4.70
N PRO A 133 0.14 1.11 4.86
CA PRO A 133 0.90 2.30 5.20
C PRO A 133 1.53 2.20 6.59
N SER A 134 2.63 2.91 6.81
CA SER A 134 3.36 2.95 8.10
C SER A 134 3.58 1.56 8.70
N CYS A 135 3.95 0.61 7.84
CA CYS A 135 4.07 -0.81 8.19
C CYS A 135 5.53 -1.20 8.41
N GLN A 136 5.91 -1.43 9.65
CA GLN A 136 7.25 -1.94 10.00
C GLN A 136 7.37 -3.46 9.76
N GLY A 137 8.60 -3.95 9.50
CA GLY A 137 8.87 -5.29 9.01
C GLY A 137 8.20 -6.43 9.76
N HIS A 138 8.33 -6.45 11.08
CA HIS A 138 7.73 -7.51 11.91
C HIS A 138 6.19 -7.52 11.86
N TYR A 139 5.59 -6.33 11.86
CA TYR A 139 4.14 -6.19 11.78
C TYR A 139 3.57 -6.67 10.43
N GLY A 140 4.23 -6.32 9.32
CA GLY A 140 3.82 -6.74 7.99
C GLY A 140 3.78 -8.26 7.83
N GLN A 141 4.80 -8.96 8.35
CA GLN A 141 4.85 -10.42 8.37
C GLN A 141 3.68 -11.02 9.18
N GLN A 142 3.37 -10.44 10.35
CA GLN A 142 2.25 -10.91 11.18
C GLN A 142 0.90 -10.72 10.50
N VAL A 143 0.69 -9.59 9.83
CA VAL A 143 -0.56 -9.34 9.08
C VAL A 143 -0.70 -10.33 7.94
N ALA A 144 0.35 -10.53 7.14
CA ALA A 144 0.32 -11.46 6.01
C ALA A 144 0.06 -12.91 6.48
N GLU A 145 0.70 -13.35 7.55
CA GLU A 145 0.49 -14.69 8.10
C GLU A 145 -0.92 -14.87 8.70
N ARG A 146 -1.45 -13.86 9.39
CA ARG A 146 -2.84 -13.86 9.85
C ARG A 146 -3.83 -14.01 8.69
N ILE A 147 -3.61 -13.28 7.60
CA ILE A 147 -4.43 -13.38 6.39
C ILE A 147 -4.38 -14.80 5.84
N ARG A 148 -3.18 -15.36 5.66
CA ARG A 148 -2.99 -16.71 5.16
C ARG A 148 -3.74 -17.75 6.00
N GLN A 149 -3.61 -17.67 7.32
CA GLN A 149 -4.29 -18.57 8.25
C GLN A 149 -5.80 -18.41 8.19
N SER A 150 -6.31 -17.18 8.23
CA SER A 150 -7.76 -16.90 8.18
C SER A 150 -8.40 -17.45 6.90
N VAL A 151 -7.71 -17.35 5.76
CA VAL A 151 -8.18 -17.93 4.50
C VAL A 151 -8.11 -19.46 4.53
N GLY A 152 -7.03 -20.05 5.06
CA GLY A 152 -6.87 -21.51 5.16
C GLY A 152 -7.87 -22.18 6.11
N GLU A 153 -8.38 -21.45 7.10
CA GLU A 153 -9.40 -21.92 8.03
C GLU A 153 -10.84 -21.76 7.50
N LEU A 154 -11.00 -20.98 6.43
CA LEU A 154 -12.31 -20.69 5.86
C LEU A 154 -12.96 -21.96 5.30
N VAL A 155 -14.19 -22.24 5.74
CA VAL A 155 -15.02 -23.32 5.23
C VAL A 155 -16.05 -22.72 4.27
N ILE A 156 -15.97 -23.10 3.01
CA ILE A 156 -16.79 -22.56 1.92
C ILE A 156 -17.83 -23.61 1.51
N PRO A 157 -19.12 -23.37 1.76
CA PRO A 157 -20.17 -24.29 1.33
C PRO A 157 -20.37 -24.24 -0.18
N VAL A 158 -20.32 -25.39 -0.84
CA VAL A 158 -20.62 -25.58 -2.26
C VAL A 158 -22.03 -26.14 -2.46
N SER A 159 -22.41 -27.09 -1.60
CA SER A 159 -23.73 -27.68 -1.54
C SER A 159 -24.05 -28.04 -0.07
N PRO A 160 -25.29 -28.49 0.25
CA PRO A 160 -25.64 -28.90 1.61
C PRO A 160 -24.70 -29.97 2.22
N GLU A 161 -24.07 -30.77 1.35
CA GLU A 161 -23.22 -31.89 1.76
C GLU A 161 -21.73 -31.65 1.49
N ILE A 162 -21.37 -30.62 0.70
CA ILE A 162 -20.00 -30.38 0.23
C ILE A 162 -19.50 -29.04 0.69
N ASN A 163 -18.45 -29.08 1.47
CA ASN A 163 -17.66 -27.91 1.86
C ASN A 163 -16.24 -28.03 1.28
N ILE A 164 -15.69 -26.92 0.81
CA ILE A 164 -14.31 -26.87 0.34
C ILE A 164 -13.49 -25.92 1.20
N LYS A 165 -12.19 -26.12 1.16
CA LYS A 165 -11.18 -25.20 1.69
C LYS A 165 -10.24 -24.79 0.60
N VAL A 166 -9.80 -23.56 0.63
CA VAL A 166 -8.77 -23.03 -0.28
C VAL A 166 -7.65 -22.41 0.55
N THR A 167 -6.50 -22.28 -0.05
CA THR A 167 -5.36 -21.56 0.55
C THR A 167 -4.99 -20.36 -0.33
N ILE A 168 -4.11 -19.53 0.19
CA ILE A 168 -3.65 -18.35 -0.51
C ILE A 168 -2.13 -18.24 -0.40
N SER A 169 -1.49 -17.92 -1.51
CA SER A 169 -0.08 -17.56 -1.56
C SER A 169 0.07 -16.05 -1.50
N ILE A 170 1.03 -15.54 -0.75
CA ILE A 170 1.22 -14.12 -0.51
C ILE A 170 2.67 -13.74 -0.79
N GLY A 171 2.85 -12.76 -1.68
CA GLY A 171 4.11 -12.10 -1.93
C GLY A 171 4.08 -10.67 -1.39
N GLY A 172 5.17 -10.20 -0.81
CA GLY A 172 5.25 -8.86 -0.27
C GLY A 172 6.55 -8.14 -0.57
N ALA A 173 6.48 -6.83 -0.73
CA ALA A 173 7.66 -5.98 -0.86
C ALA A 173 7.46 -4.64 -0.13
N TYR A 174 8.50 -4.19 0.56
CA TYR A 174 8.50 -2.85 1.15
C TYR A 174 8.81 -1.79 0.09
N ALA A 175 8.14 -0.65 0.17
CA ALA A 175 8.46 0.50 -0.66
C ALA A 175 9.92 0.92 -0.39
N PRO A 176 10.74 1.11 -1.43
CA PRO A 176 12.12 1.56 -1.26
C PRO A 176 12.14 3.01 -0.77
N ARG A 177 12.87 3.26 0.33
CA ARG A 177 12.96 4.58 0.98
C ARG A 177 13.92 5.55 0.27
N TRP A 178 14.88 5.04 -0.51
CA TRP A 178 16.08 5.76 -0.89
C TRP A 178 16.27 5.92 -2.40
N VAL A 179 15.44 5.27 -3.19
CA VAL A 179 15.51 5.31 -4.64
C VAL A 179 14.20 5.90 -5.14
N ARG A 180 14.24 6.70 -6.20
CA ARG A 180 13.03 7.05 -6.94
C ARG A 180 12.39 5.75 -7.41
N SER A 181 11.47 5.24 -6.61
CA SER A 181 10.73 4.03 -6.92
C SER A 181 9.54 4.40 -7.78
N THR A 182 9.28 3.58 -8.78
CA THR A 182 8.03 3.67 -9.52
C THR A 182 7.02 2.70 -8.95
N PRO A 183 5.71 2.96 -9.13
CA PRO A 183 4.66 2.02 -8.77
C PRO A 183 4.89 0.62 -9.36
N GLU A 184 5.35 0.55 -10.60
CA GLU A 184 5.60 -0.70 -11.33
C GLU A 184 6.70 -1.51 -10.65
N LEU A 185 7.82 -0.88 -10.31
CA LEU A 185 8.94 -1.56 -9.64
C LEU A 185 8.51 -2.14 -8.28
N TRP A 186 7.64 -1.46 -7.55
CA TRP A 186 7.16 -1.95 -6.27
C TRP A 186 6.24 -3.16 -6.46
N VAL A 187 5.35 -3.13 -7.46
CA VAL A 187 4.50 -4.26 -7.84
C VAL A 187 5.34 -5.45 -8.31
N ASP A 188 6.32 -5.23 -9.19
CA ASP A 188 7.18 -6.30 -9.71
C ASP A 188 7.92 -7.04 -8.60
N ARG A 189 8.42 -6.30 -7.60
CA ARG A 189 9.10 -6.92 -6.44
C ARG A 189 8.15 -7.77 -5.59
N ALA A 190 6.92 -7.32 -5.38
CA ALA A 190 5.93 -8.11 -4.65
C ALA A 190 5.48 -9.33 -5.46
N ASP A 191 5.39 -9.22 -6.79
CA ASP A 191 5.05 -10.34 -7.69
C ASP A 191 6.15 -11.41 -7.70
N ILE A 192 7.42 -11.03 -7.71
CA ILE A 192 8.56 -11.95 -7.58
C ILE A 192 8.42 -12.80 -6.30
N GLU A 193 8.04 -12.18 -5.18
CA GLU A 193 7.84 -12.88 -3.93
C GLU A 193 6.59 -13.78 -3.95
N LEU A 194 5.51 -13.35 -4.61
CA LEU A 194 4.32 -14.18 -4.82
C LEU A 194 4.66 -15.41 -5.68
N TYR A 195 5.43 -15.22 -6.73
CA TYR A 195 5.91 -16.33 -7.56
C TYR A 195 6.79 -17.29 -6.76
N ARG A 196 7.66 -16.78 -5.88
CA ARG A 196 8.45 -17.60 -4.96
C ARG A 196 7.54 -18.41 -4.04
N ALA A 197 6.53 -17.78 -3.43
CA ALA A 197 5.56 -18.45 -2.57
C ALA A 197 4.86 -19.61 -3.31
N LYS A 198 4.44 -19.40 -4.55
CA LYS A 198 3.82 -20.44 -5.39
C LYS A 198 4.79 -21.58 -5.73
N ARG A 199 6.03 -21.26 -6.07
CA ARG A 199 7.06 -22.27 -6.41
C ARG A 199 7.48 -23.13 -5.22
N GLU A 200 7.59 -22.57 -4.05
CA GLU A 200 8.03 -23.26 -2.84
C GLU A 200 6.96 -24.13 -2.20
N GLY A 201 5.78 -24.29 -2.82
CA GLY A 201 4.72 -25.21 -2.39
C GLY A 201 3.44 -24.54 -1.94
N ARG A 202 3.23 -23.27 -2.28
CA ARG A 202 2.00 -22.50 -2.01
C ARG A 202 1.67 -22.36 -0.51
N ASN A 203 0.49 -21.81 -0.19
CA ASN A 203 -0.01 -21.61 1.16
C ASN A 203 1.06 -21.03 2.11
N ARG A 204 1.73 -19.95 1.68
CA ARG A 204 2.81 -19.31 2.43
C ARG A 204 2.94 -17.83 2.12
N VAL A 205 3.70 -17.18 2.97
CA VAL A 205 4.07 -15.77 2.84
C VAL A 205 5.56 -15.69 2.49
N CYS A 206 5.88 -14.98 1.43
CA CYS A 206 7.24 -14.56 1.09
C CYS A 206 7.27 -13.03 1.03
N ILE A 207 8.14 -12.40 1.80
CA ILE A 207 8.29 -10.94 1.79
C ILE A 207 9.75 -10.62 1.48
N ASP A 208 9.94 -9.73 0.52
CA ASP A 208 11.25 -9.17 0.22
C ASP A 208 11.76 -8.40 1.45
N PRO A 209 12.92 -8.78 2.01
CA PRO A 209 13.45 -8.14 3.20
C PRO A 209 13.65 -6.65 2.93
N GLN A 210 13.31 -5.82 3.91
CA GLN A 210 13.69 -4.40 3.83
C GLN A 210 15.22 -4.33 3.65
N PRO A 211 15.72 -3.57 2.67
CA PRO A 211 17.15 -3.32 2.59
C PRO A 211 17.59 -2.66 3.89
N VAL A 212 18.27 -3.42 4.72
CA VAL A 212 18.95 -2.88 5.89
C VAL A 212 20.12 -2.08 5.36
N LEU A 213 20.03 -0.76 5.41
CA LEU A 213 21.17 0.08 5.21
C LEU A 213 22.10 -0.12 6.43
N SER A 214 22.84 -1.18 6.41
CA SER A 214 24.02 -1.28 7.27
C SER A 214 25.11 -0.40 6.64
N VAL A 215 25.12 0.86 7.00
CA VAL A 215 26.31 1.68 6.78
C VAL A 215 27.39 1.02 7.63
N SER A 216 28.40 0.45 6.97
CA SER A 216 29.50 -0.22 7.67
C SER A 216 30.17 0.74 8.64
N ALA A 217 30.82 0.22 9.67
CA ALA A 217 31.58 1.07 10.60
C ALA A 217 32.65 1.90 9.84
N GLU A 218 33.17 1.37 8.74
CA GLU A 218 34.13 2.04 7.86
C GLU A 218 33.47 3.17 7.05
N GLU A 219 32.28 2.96 6.48
CA GLU A 219 31.51 4.00 5.79
C GLU A 219 31.03 5.09 6.77
N LYS A 220 30.63 4.71 7.99
CA LYS A 220 30.35 5.68 9.07
C LYS A 220 31.61 6.48 9.44
N SER A 221 32.77 5.83 9.48
CA SER A 221 34.05 6.51 9.74
C SER A 221 34.47 7.43 8.57
N LEU A 222 34.11 7.10 7.34
CA LEU A 222 34.37 7.94 6.15
C LEU A 222 33.39 9.12 6.04
N LEU A 223 32.12 8.91 6.39
CA LEU A 223 31.08 9.95 6.33
C LEU A 223 31.05 10.83 7.60
N PHE A 224 31.40 10.27 8.74
CA PHE A 224 31.42 10.90 10.03
C PHE A 224 32.75 10.68 10.72
N GLY A 225 33.81 10.39 9.92
CA GLY A 225 35.19 10.29 10.42
C GLY A 225 35.48 11.47 11.31
N PRO A 226 36.37 11.36 12.30
CA PRO A 226 36.47 12.33 13.35
C PRO A 226 36.57 13.71 12.71
N LEU A 227 35.56 14.54 12.85
CA LEU A 227 35.75 15.94 13.00
C LEU A 227 36.66 16.00 14.23
N SER A 228 37.97 15.77 14.01
CA SER A 228 38.95 16.01 15.04
C SER A 228 38.83 17.50 15.35
N LEU A 229 38.11 17.79 16.39
CA LEU A 229 38.23 19.01 17.17
C LEU A 229 39.69 19.04 17.62
N GLY A 230 40.59 19.43 16.75
CA GLY A 230 41.97 19.46 17.06
C GLY A 230 42.95 19.36 15.90
N ASP A 231 42.67 20.02 14.80
CA ASP A 231 43.81 20.49 13.98
C ASP A 231 44.14 21.90 14.41
N PRO A 232 45.27 22.11 15.18
CA PRO A 232 45.61 23.43 15.70
C PRO A 232 45.90 24.45 14.60
N ALA A 233 46.12 24.02 13.39
CA ALA A 233 46.57 24.86 12.29
C ALA A 233 45.59 25.96 11.84
N TRP A 234 44.27 25.81 12.08
CA TRP A 234 43.34 26.88 11.71
C TRP A 234 42.97 27.81 12.87
N ILE A 235 43.33 27.45 14.13
CA ILE A 235 43.19 28.33 15.32
C ILE A 235 44.30 29.39 15.30
N GLU A 236 45.48 29.07 14.80
CA GLU A 236 46.58 30.05 14.66
C GLU A 236 46.31 31.11 13.57
N SER A 237 45.45 30.84 12.58
CA SER A 237 45.09 31.84 11.57
C SER A 237 44.07 32.89 12.04
N LEU A 238 43.44 32.69 13.19
CA LEU A 238 42.49 33.65 13.77
C LEU A 238 43.09 34.52 14.88
N THR A 239 44.33 34.23 15.30
CA THR A 239 45.04 35.00 16.32
C THR A 239 46.26 35.76 15.79
N GLY A 240 46.38 35.85 14.48
CA GLY A 240 47.41 36.64 13.80
C GLY A 240 47.11 38.12 13.85
N GLU A 241 47.97 38.85 14.55
CA GLU A 241 48.19 40.29 14.48
C GLU A 241 47.19 41.24 15.16
N CYS A 242 47.46 41.48 16.40
CA CYS A 242 47.38 42.86 16.86
C CYS A 242 48.69 43.21 17.54
N GLY A 243 49.54 43.89 16.75
CA GLY A 243 50.89 44.26 17.12
C GLY A 243 50.96 45.35 18.18
N SER A 244 51.97 45.18 18.95
CA SER A 244 52.88 46.15 19.57
C SER A 244 52.42 47.59 19.82
N SER A 245 52.44 47.99 21.02
CA SER A 245 53.35 49.04 21.54
C SER A 245 52.76 49.72 22.78
N GLY A 246 53.55 49.88 23.77
CA GLY A 246 53.18 50.75 24.90
C GLY A 246 53.72 50.31 26.26
N SER A 247 55.03 50.29 26.38
CA SER A 247 55.70 50.38 27.72
C SER A 247 55.26 51.62 28.43
N ILE A 248 54.68 51.51 29.62
CA ILE A 248 54.74 52.53 30.62
C ILE A 248 54.94 51.85 31.98
N THR A 249 56.19 52.02 32.49
CA THR A 249 56.55 51.95 33.91
C THR A 249 55.69 52.86 34.72
N ASN A 250 55.17 52.42 35.85
CA ASN A 250 55.32 53.18 37.10
C ASN A 250 55.01 52.27 38.30
N ARG A 251 55.93 52.45 39.19
CA ARG A 251 56.12 52.06 40.57
C ARG A 251 55.02 52.59 41.51
N VAL A 252 55.10 52.03 42.72
CA VAL A 252 54.75 52.57 44.08
C VAL A 252 53.32 52.24 44.53
N ASN A 253 53.15 51.52 45.49
CA ASN A 253 53.34 51.21 46.93
C ASN A 253 52.64 49.91 47.24
#